data_ae67d8d97f05d11e33507024ad0f1494
#
_entry.id   ae67d8d97f05d11e33507024ad0f1494
#
_cell.length_a   1.000
_cell.length_b   1.000
_cell.length_c   1.000
_cell.angle_alpha   90.00
_cell.angle_beta   90.00
_cell.angle_gamma   90.00
#
_symmetry.space_group_name_H-M   'P 1'
#
loop_
_entity.id
_entity.type
_entity.pdbx_description
1 polymer ?
#
loop_
_entity_poly.entity_id
_entity_poly.type
_entity_poly.pdbx_seq_one_letter_code
_entity_poly.pdbx_strand_id
1 'polypeptide(L)'
;MTSIKNESLVQRIINKITDSIIAGELKPGDKLPTEMELISVFGVSRNTVREAIRTLIAYGVVEIRRPEGTFICDGFSNKMINPLLYRIILQKEDSYKDLLGLRQIIESGIYRLILAQGLTDEEIEHLEQINAELDRKLRLENYDIEDISDTDMAFHKAIAETTHNSLVVMIHDFVADLTSESRHRTIEKVFEENDREYLIRTHRMALDALEKKPGSDVDEALRYSYYYWKDSYNW
;
A
#
# COMPACT_ATOMS: atom_id res chain seq x y z
N MET A 1 12.83 33.13 26.76
CA MET A 1 13.77 33.35 25.62
C MET A 1 13.70 32.10 24.75
N THR A 2 12.95 32.12 23.66
CA THR A 2 12.86 31.05 22.69
C THR A 2 14.10 31.13 21.79
N SER A 3 14.95 30.08 21.83
CA SER A 3 16.09 29.92 20.92
C SER A 3 15.56 29.85 19.48
N ILE A 4 15.93 30.82 18.66
CA ILE A 4 15.74 30.73 17.20
C ILE A 4 16.70 29.64 16.73
N LYS A 5 16.20 28.43 16.48
CA LYS A 5 16.97 27.37 15.82
C LYS A 5 17.31 27.89 14.42
N ASN A 6 18.57 28.26 14.20
CA ASN A 6 19.09 28.48 12.85
C ASN A 6 18.88 27.15 12.08
N GLU A 7 18.06 27.22 11.06
CA GLU A 7 17.81 26.11 10.14
C GLU A 7 19.14 25.65 9.52
N SER A 8 19.41 24.34 9.53
CA SER A 8 20.64 23.80 8.96
C SER A 8 20.69 24.05 7.45
N LEU A 9 21.90 24.17 6.87
CA LEU A 9 22.05 24.30 5.43
C LEU A 9 21.42 23.14 4.66
N VAL A 10 21.45 21.93 5.23
CA VAL A 10 20.78 20.74 4.68
C VAL A 10 19.27 20.99 4.61
N GLN A 11 18.66 21.43 5.69
CA GLN A 11 17.22 21.69 5.73
C GLN A 11 16.80 22.79 4.76
N ARG A 12 17.62 23.84 4.63
CA ARG A 12 17.37 24.91 3.66
C ARG A 12 17.36 24.42 2.22
N ILE A 13 18.25 23.49 1.86
CA ILE A 13 18.26 22.87 0.53
C ILE A 13 17.00 22.04 0.33
N ILE A 14 16.64 21.20 1.33
CA ILE A 14 15.43 20.39 1.29
C ILE A 14 14.21 21.28 1.05
N ASN A 15 14.05 22.34 1.86
CA ASN A 15 12.92 23.26 1.73
C ASN A 15 12.89 23.94 0.36
N LYS A 16 14.03 24.39 -0.16
CA LYS A 16 14.10 25.02 -1.49
C LYS A 16 13.65 24.09 -2.60
N ILE A 17 14.09 22.82 -2.58
CA ILE A 17 13.67 21.82 -3.57
C ILE A 17 12.17 21.52 -3.42
N THR A 18 11.68 21.32 -2.20
CA THR A 18 10.26 21.05 -1.96
C THR A 18 9.36 22.24 -2.29
N ASP A 19 9.81 23.47 -2.02
CA ASP A 19 9.09 24.68 -2.42
C ASP A 19 8.97 24.80 -3.94
N SER A 20 10.04 24.49 -4.69
CA SER A 20 9.98 24.48 -6.16
C SER A 20 9.04 23.39 -6.72
N ILE A 21 8.93 22.24 -6.03
CA ILE A 21 7.94 21.21 -6.38
C ILE A 21 6.52 21.70 -6.10
N ILE A 22 6.29 22.30 -4.94
CA ILE A 22 4.98 22.86 -4.55
C ILE A 22 4.56 24.00 -5.48
N ALA A 23 5.51 24.84 -5.91
CA ALA A 23 5.28 25.91 -6.87
C ALA A 23 5.06 25.42 -8.32
N GLY A 24 5.27 24.13 -8.59
CA GLY A 24 5.14 23.54 -9.93
C GLY A 24 6.31 23.86 -10.87
N GLU A 25 7.40 24.44 -10.34
CA GLU A 25 8.65 24.68 -11.09
C GLU A 25 9.38 23.38 -11.39
N LEU A 26 9.33 22.43 -10.45
CA LEU A 26 9.76 21.06 -10.61
C LEU A 26 8.52 20.15 -10.54
N LYS A 27 8.35 19.30 -11.51
CA LYS A 27 7.19 18.40 -11.63
C LYS A 27 7.59 16.94 -11.32
N PRO A 28 6.63 16.10 -10.91
CA PRO A 28 6.84 14.67 -10.88
C PRO A 28 7.43 14.14 -12.19
N GLY A 29 8.47 13.31 -12.08
CA GLY A 29 9.22 12.79 -13.21
C GLY A 29 10.34 13.69 -13.74
N ASP A 30 10.43 14.95 -13.32
CA ASP A 30 11.51 15.84 -13.73
C ASP A 30 12.85 15.41 -13.13
N LYS A 31 13.90 15.62 -13.93
CA LYS A 31 15.28 15.38 -13.48
C LYS A 31 15.76 16.54 -12.62
N LEU A 32 16.25 16.24 -11.42
CA LEU A 32 16.92 17.20 -10.58
C LEU A 32 18.26 17.64 -11.19
N PRO A 33 18.69 18.90 -10.96
CA PRO A 33 20.06 19.28 -11.27
C PRO A 33 21.08 18.35 -10.60
N THR A 34 22.21 18.15 -11.24
CA THR A 34 23.30 17.31 -10.71
C THR A 34 23.83 17.85 -9.37
N GLU A 35 24.48 17.00 -8.57
CA GLU A 35 25.13 17.42 -7.32
C GLU A 35 26.05 18.64 -7.53
N MET A 36 26.79 18.67 -8.65
CA MET A 36 27.70 19.77 -8.96
C MET A 36 26.98 21.08 -9.26
N GLU A 37 25.87 21.02 -9.99
CA GLU A 37 25.03 22.18 -10.27
C GLU A 37 24.38 22.68 -8.98
N LEU A 38 23.85 21.79 -8.13
CA LEU A 38 23.29 22.16 -6.83
C LEU A 38 24.32 22.80 -5.89
N ILE A 39 25.57 22.31 -5.87
CA ILE A 39 26.68 22.92 -5.13
C ILE A 39 26.92 24.36 -5.63
N SER A 40 26.94 24.57 -6.94
CA SER A 40 27.13 25.87 -7.55
C SER A 40 25.95 26.84 -7.23
N VAL A 41 24.70 26.36 -7.35
CA VAL A 41 23.50 27.15 -7.13
C VAL A 41 23.36 27.56 -5.65
N PHE A 42 23.57 26.63 -4.73
CA PHE A 42 23.37 26.87 -3.30
C PHE A 42 24.62 27.44 -2.58
N GLY A 43 25.79 27.39 -3.20
CA GLY A 43 27.03 27.87 -2.60
C GLY A 43 27.44 27.07 -1.34
N VAL A 44 27.17 25.77 -1.31
CA VAL A 44 27.40 24.91 -0.14
C VAL A 44 28.37 23.78 -0.43
N SER A 45 28.81 23.04 0.61
CA SER A 45 29.70 21.91 0.44
C SER A 45 29.02 20.73 -0.26
N ARG A 46 29.81 19.89 -0.94
CA ARG A 46 29.35 18.65 -1.55
C ARG A 46 28.64 17.72 -0.54
N ASN A 47 29.16 17.64 0.68
CA ASN A 47 28.59 16.82 1.72
C ASN A 47 27.18 17.31 2.11
N THR A 48 26.99 18.63 2.19
CA THR A 48 25.69 19.24 2.50
C THR A 48 24.64 18.91 1.43
N VAL A 49 25.00 19.00 0.14
CA VAL A 49 24.10 18.63 -0.97
C VAL A 49 23.77 17.14 -0.92
N ARG A 50 24.77 16.28 -0.75
CA ARG A 50 24.56 14.82 -0.70
C ARG A 50 23.69 14.39 0.46
N GLU A 51 23.83 15.04 1.62
CA GLU A 51 22.98 14.79 2.78
C GLU A 51 21.52 15.21 2.51
N ALA A 52 21.31 16.38 1.91
CA ALA A 52 19.98 16.81 1.52
C ALA A 52 19.32 15.86 0.51
N ILE A 53 20.05 15.45 -0.53
CA ILE A 53 19.55 14.49 -1.53
C ILE A 53 19.22 13.13 -0.87
N ARG A 54 20.09 12.61 0.01
CA ARG A 54 19.81 11.37 0.73
C ARG A 54 18.56 11.46 1.60
N THR A 55 18.37 12.60 2.25
CA THR A 55 17.17 12.85 3.06
C THR A 55 15.92 12.89 2.18
N LEU A 56 15.96 13.58 1.03
CA LEU A 56 14.85 13.61 0.08
C LEU A 56 14.54 12.20 -0.50
N ILE A 57 15.58 11.37 -0.73
CA ILE A 57 15.40 9.96 -1.12
C ILE A 57 14.72 9.17 0.00
N ALA A 58 15.16 9.37 1.25
CA ALA A 58 14.56 8.69 2.40
C ALA A 58 13.09 9.08 2.62
N TYR A 59 12.73 10.31 2.27
CA TYR A 59 11.34 10.79 2.29
C TYR A 59 10.52 10.38 1.06
N GLY A 60 11.15 9.72 0.06
CA GLY A 60 10.46 9.35 -1.17
C GLY A 60 10.11 10.51 -2.10
N VAL A 61 10.70 11.70 -1.88
CA VAL A 61 10.49 12.90 -2.72
C VAL A 61 11.27 12.80 -4.02
N VAL A 62 12.46 12.19 -3.97
CA VAL A 62 13.32 11.97 -5.14
C VAL A 62 13.83 10.53 -5.18
N GLU A 63 14.18 10.07 -6.38
CA GLU A 63 14.79 8.75 -6.60
C GLU A 63 15.99 8.83 -7.51
N ILE A 64 16.91 7.85 -7.39
CA ILE A 64 18.06 7.70 -8.27
C ILE A 64 17.74 6.67 -9.35
N ARG A 65 17.75 7.09 -10.62
CA ARG A 65 17.69 6.23 -11.80
C ARG A 65 19.09 6.13 -12.42
N ARG A 66 19.75 4.99 -12.27
CA ARG A 66 21.10 4.78 -12.81
C ARG A 66 21.04 4.32 -14.25
N PRO A 67 21.84 4.86 -15.18
CA PRO A 67 22.85 5.93 -15.00
C PRO A 67 22.29 7.36 -15.15
N GLU A 68 20.99 7.55 -15.23
CA GLU A 68 20.32 8.76 -15.73
C GLU A 68 20.40 9.95 -14.77
N GLY A 69 20.41 9.71 -13.45
CA GLY A 69 20.50 10.77 -12.46
C GLY A 69 19.49 10.68 -11.33
N THR A 70 19.21 11.82 -10.69
CA THR A 70 18.19 11.96 -9.64
C THR A 70 16.94 12.61 -10.22
N PHE A 71 15.77 12.06 -9.93
CA PHE A 71 14.48 12.48 -10.46
C PHE A 71 13.50 12.75 -9.33
N ILE A 72 12.56 13.67 -9.54
CA ILE A 72 11.39 13.84 -8.66
C ILE A 72 10.53 12.57 -8.82
N CYS A 73 10.11 11.98 -7.69
CA CYS A 73 9.24 10.82 -7.72
C CYS A 73 7.92 11.15 -8.44
N ASP A 74 7.48 10.23 -9.29
CA ASP A 74 6.22 10.35 -10.00
C ASP A 74 5.13 9.72 -9.14
N GLY A 75 4.49 10.56 -8.31
CA GLY A 75 3.44 10.15 -7.39
C GLY A 75 3.94 9.74 -6.00
N PHE A 76 3.06 9.06 -5.27
CA PHE A 76 3.34 8.61 -3.91
C PHE A 76 4.21 7.35 -3.94
N SER A 77 5.33 7.40 -3.23
CA SER A 77 6.23 6.25 -3.10
C SER A 77 5.94 5.48 -1.81
N ASN A 78 5.87 4.15 -1.87
CA ASN A 78 5.81 3.27 -0.69
C ASN A 78 6.99 3.52 0.28
N LYS A 79 8.06 4.20 -0.16
CA LYS A 79 9.18 4.61 0.70
C LYS A 79 8.80 5.70 1.72
N MET A 80 7.70 6.44 1.49
CA MET A 80 7.21 7.46 2.44
C MET A 80 6.70 6.82 3.74
N ILE A 81 6.27 5.56 3.67
CA ILE A 81 5.84 4.78 4.82
C ILE A 81 6.81 3.60 4.92
N ASN A 82 7.67 3.59 5.96
CA ASN A 82 8.67 2.54 6.13
C ASN A 82 8.06 1.32 6.84
N PRO A 83 7.76 0.22 6.14
CA PRO A 83 7.13 -0.96 6.74
C PRO A 83 7.95 -1.55 7.90
N LEU A 84 9.29 -1.48 7.81
CA LEU A 84 10.19 -2.01 8.84
C LEU A 84 10.00 -1.30 10.19
N LEU A 85 9.86 0.03 10.18
CA LEU A 85 9.63 0.81 11.40
C LEU A 85 8.30 0.40 12.07
N TYR A 86 7.26 0.23 11.25
CA TYR A 86 5.95 -0.17 11.76
C TYR A 86 5.94 -1.63 12.25
N ARG A 87 6.64 -2.56 11.59
CA ARG A 87 6.81 -3.93 12.08
C ARG A 87 7.48 -3.98 13.44
N ILE A 88 8.41 -3.06 13.75
CA ILE A 88 9.02 -2.93 15.07
C ILE A 88 8.01 -2.39 16.09
N ILE A 89 7.21 -1.39 15.72
CA ILE A 89 6.19 -0.79 16.59
C ILE A 89 5.07 -1.81 16.89
N LEU A 90 4.71 -2.63 15.90
CA LEU A 90 3.66 -3.64 15.99
C LEU A 90 4.04 -4.89 16.79
N GLN A 91 5.24 -4.97 17.38
CA GLN A 91 5.62 -6.08 18.28
C GLN A 91 4.93 -6.04 19.66
N LYS A 92 4.14 -5.00 19.96
CA LYS A 92 3.34 -4.94 21.18
C LYS A 92 2.08 -5.80 21.03
N GLU A 93 1.67 -6.51 22.08
CA GLU A 93 0.52 -7.43 22.07
C GLU A 93 -0.79 -6.82 21.53
N ASP A 94 -1.07 -5.55 21.81
CA ASP A 94 -2.29 -4.87 21.34
C ASP A 94 -2.20 -4.32 19.92
N SER A 95 -1.01 -4.24 19.33
CA SER A 95 -0.80 -3.58 18.03
C SER A 95 -1.46 -4.30 16.88
N TYR A 96 -1.62 -5.62 16.99
CA TYR A 96 -2.28 -6.41 15.95
C TYR A 96 -3.77 -6.08 15.84
N LYS A 97 -4.43 -5.88 16.97
CA LYS A 97 -5.84 -5.47 17.01
C LYS A 97 -6.04 -4.10 16.36
N ASP A 98 -5.15 -3.15 16.67
CA ASP A 98 -5.17 -1.82 16.07
C ASP A 98 -4.95 -1.89 14.56
N LEU A 99 -4.02 -2.73 14.11
CA LEU A 99 -3.74 -2.95 12.68
C LEU A 99 -4.94 -3.58 11.95
N LEU A 100 -5.60 -4.53 12.60
CA LEU A 100 -6.80 -5.15 12.03
C LEU A 100 -7.95 -4.14 11.90
N GLY A 101 -8.14 -3.30 12.92
CA GLY A 101 -9.12 -2.21 12.86
C GLY A 101 -8.80 -1.20 11.74
N LEU A 102 -7.53 -0.85 11.56
CA LEU A 102 -7.09 0.00 10.44
C LEU A 102 -7.40 -0.66 9.09
N ARG A 103 -7.07 -1.95 8.93
CA ARG A 103 -7.38 -2.71 7.72
C ARG A 103 -8.87 -2.69 7.40
N GLN A 104 -9.73 -2.95 8.39
CA GLN A 104 -11.19 -2.92 8.22
C GLN A 104 -11.69 -1.55 7.73
N ILE A 105 -11.16 -0.46 8.28
CA ILE A 105 -11.50 0.90 7.88
C ILE A 105 -11.12 1.14 6.42
N ILE A 106 -9.90 0.75 6.02
CA ILE A 106 -9.40 0.96 4.66
C ILE A 106 -10.19 0.12 3.66
N GLU A 107 -10.39 -1.18 3.90
CA GLU A 107 -11.15 -2.06 3.01
C GLU A 107 -12.61 -1.60 2.89
N SER A 108 -13.26 -1.23 4.00
CA SER A 108 -14.62 -0.68 3.98
C SER A 108 -14.70 0.64 3.19
N GLY A 109 -13.70 1.51 3.33
CA GLY A 109 -13.59 2.75 2.56
C GLY A 109 -13.43 2.51 1.06
N ILE A 110 -12.58 1.56 0.67
CA ILE A 110 -12.36 1.14 -0.72
C ILE A 110 -13.67 0.66 -1.34
N TYR A 111 -14.38 -0.26 -0.69
CA TYR A 111 -15.64 -0.80 -1.20
C TYR A 111 -16.71 0.29 -1.38
N ARG A 112 -16.80 1.21 -0.43
CA ARG A 112 -17.75 2.34 -0.52
C ARG A 112 -17.42 3.31 -1.65
N LEU A 113 -16.14 3.57 -1.91
CA LEU A 113 -15.73 4.37 -3.06
C LEU A 113 -16.12 3.70 -4.38
N ILE A 114 -15.83 2.41 -4.51
CA ILE A 114 -16.19 1.62 -5.70
C ILE A 114 -17.70 1.60 -5.91
N LEU A 115 -18.49 1.39 -4.85
CA LEU A 115 -19.95 1.41 -4.94
C LEU A 115 -20.50 2.78 -5.38
N ALA A 116 -19.83 3.86 -5.00
CA ALA A 116 -20.24 5.21 -5.38
C ALA A 116 -19.94 5.52 -6.85
N GLN A 117 -18.80 5.06 -7.37
CA GLN A 117 -18.36 5.33 -8.76
C GLN A 117 -18.82 4.27 -9.77
N GLY A 118 -19.06 3.03 -9.31
CA GLY A 118 -19.27 1.85 -10.16
C GLY A 118 -17.98 1.24 -10.66
N LEU A 119 -18.07 0.03 -11.18
CA LEU A 119 -17.01 -0.67 -11.92
C LEU A 119 -17.31 -0.64 -13.41
N THR A 120 -16.29 -0.56 -14.24
CA THR A 120 -16.40 -0.80 -15.68
C THR A 120 -16.46 -2.30 -15.97
N ASP A 121 -16.95 -2.68 -17.15
CA ASP A 121 -16.98 -4.08 -17.59
C ASP A 121 -15.57 -4.70 -17.63
N GLU A 122 -14.56 -3.92 -18.04
CA GLU A 122 -13.16 -4.35 -18.10
C GLU A 122 -12.58 -4.60 -16.68
N GLU A 123 -12.94 -3.78 -15.71
CA GLU A 123 -12.53 -3.97 -14.32
C GLU A 123 -13.20 -5.20 -13.70
N ILE A 124 -14.49 -5.39 -13.97
CA ILE A 124 -15.22 -6.60 -13.53
C ILE A 124 -14.55 -7.84 -14.12
N GLU A 125 -14.29 -7.86 -15.43
CA GLU A 125 -13.64 -8.99 -16.09
C GLU A 125 -12.26 -9.29 -15.48
N HIS A 126 -11.46 -8.25 -15.22
CA HIS A 126 -10.15 -8.40 -14.61
C HIS A 126 -10.22 -9.00 -13.20
N LEU A 127 -11.11 -8.49 -12.34
CA LEU A 127 -11.32 -9.01 -10.99
C LEU A 127 -11.84 -10.46 -11.01
N GLU A 128 -12.74 -10.79 -11.92
CA GLU A 128 -13.24 -12.15 -12.11
C GLU A 128 -12.14 -13.12 -12.55
N GLN A 129 -11.21 -12.68 -13.42
CA GLN A 129 -10.06 -13.49 -13.84
C GLN A 129 -9.14 -13.82 -12.67
N ILE A 130 -8.81 -12.84 -11.83
CA ILE A 130 -7.96 -13.07 -10.65
C ILE A 130 -8.67 -13.97 -9.65
N ASN A 131 -9.97 -13.75 -9.40
CA ASN A 131 -10.76 -14.58 -8.51
C ASN A 131 -10.87 -16.04 -9.01
N ALA A 132 -11.05 -16.24 -10.30
CA ALA A 132 -11.10 -17.58 -10.90
C ALA A 132 -9.74 -18.31 -10.76
N GLU A 133 -8.62 -17.59 -10.90
CA GLU A 133 -7.29 -18.16 -10.68
C GLU A 133 -7.08 -18.54 -9.22
N LEU A 134 -7.52 -17.70 -8.28
CA LEU A 134 -7.47 -18.00 -6.85
C LEU A 134 -8.32 -19.22 -6.50
N ASP A 135 -9.57 -19.29 -6.99
CA ASP A 135 -10.45 -20.45 -6.82
C ASP A 135 -9.81 -21.72 -7.36
N ARG A 136 -9.22 -21.65 -8.56
CA ARG A 136 -8.49 -22.76 -9.16
C ARG A 136 -7.35 -23.25 -8.25
N LYS A 137 -6.52 -22.33 -7.73
CA LYS A 137 -5.39 -22.66 -6.84
C LYS A 137 -5.87 -23.28 -5.52
N LEU A 138 -6.93 -22.74 -4.93
CA LEU A 138 -7.52 -23.26 -3.69
C LEU A 138 -8.04 -24.70 -3.84
N ARG A 139 -8.42 -25.15 -5.04
CA ARG A 139 -8.93 -26.50 -5.30
C ARG A 139 -7.86 -27.53 -5.67
N LEU A 140 -6.59 -27.12 -5.83
CA LEU A 140 -5.50 -28.05 -6.15
C LEU A 140 -5.23 -29.00 -4.99
N GLU A 141 -4.93 -30.27 -5.31
CA GLU A 141 -4.44 -31.25 -4.32
C GLU A 141 -2.99 -30.92 -3.91
N ASN A 142 -2.15 -30.60 -4.89
CA ASN A 142 -0.78 -30.13 -4.68
C ASN A 142 -0.80 -28.60 -4.72
N TYR A 143 -1.00 -27.98 -3.57
CA TYR A 143 -1.07 -26.53 -3.42
C TYR A 143 0.23 -25.94 -2.88
N ASP A 144 0.43 -24.67 -3.20
CA ASP A 144 1.48 -23.84 -2.63
C ASP A 144 0.82 -22.68 -1.89
N ILE A 145 1.01 -22.61 -0.58
CA ILE A 145 0.40 -21.58 0.29
C ILE A 145 0.93 -20.19 -0.07
N GLU A 146 2.22 -20.07 -0.44
CA GLU A 146 2.81 -18.78 -0.82
C GLU A 146 2.19 -18.27 -2.13
N ASP A 147 2.05 -19.14 -3.14
CA ASP A 147 1.41 -18.81 -4.42
C ASP A 147 -0.07 -18.45 -4.27
N ILE A 148 -0.79 -19.12 -3.36
CA ILE A 148 -2.17 -18.77 -3.01
C ILE A 148 -2.22 -17.39 -2.32
N SER A 149 -1.33 -17.14 -1.35
CA SER A 149 -1.26 -15.88 -0.62
C SER A 149 -0.94 -14.70 -1.55
N ASP A 150 -0.03 -14.88 -2.49
CA ASP A 150 0.30 -13.87 -3.49
C ASP A 150 -0.89 -13.55 -4.39
N THR A 151 -1.66 -14.57 -4.78
CA THR A 151 -2.86 -14.38 -5.62
C THR A 151 -4.00 -13.70 -4.84
N ASP A 152 -4.17 -14.06 -3.57
CA ASP A 152 -5.11 -13.39 -2.67
C ASP A 152 -4.74 -11.91 -2.47
N MET A 153 -3.47 -11.61 -2.27
CA MET A 153 -2.98 -10.22 -2.19
C MET A 153 -3.20 -9.46 -3.51
N ALA A 154 -2.94 -10.10 -4.65
CA ALA A 154 -3.18 -9.51 -5.96
C ALA A 154 -4.67 -9.18 -6.19
N PHE A 155 -5.58 -10.04 -5.73
CA PHE A 155 -7.02 -9.79 -5.81
C PHE A 155 -7.43 -8.54 -5.02
N HIS A 156 -7.02 -8.43 -3.76
CA HIS A 156 -7.33 -7.27 -2.93
C HIS A 156 -6.70 -5.98 -3.45
N LYS A 157 -5.48 -6.07 -3.99
CA LYS A 157 -4.81 -4.94 -4.63
C LYS A 157 -5.56 -4.47 -5.88
N ALA A 158 -5.97 -5.40 -6.74
CA ALA A 158 -6.76 -5.07 -7.92
C ALA A 158 -8.07 -4.36 -7.55
N ILE A 159 -8.76 -4.80 -6.49
CA ILE A 159 -9.92 -4.07 -5.95
C ILE A 159 -9.54 -2.64 -5.55
N ALA A 160 -8.44 -2.43 -4.83
CA ALA A 160 -8.01 -1.08 -4.44
C ALA A 160 -7.68 -0.19 -5.66
N GLU A 161 -7.10 -0.75 -6.70
CA GLU A 161 -6.76 -0.06 -7.95
C GLU A 161 -7.99 0.46 -8.69
N THR A 162 -9.14 -0.22 -8.62
CA THR A 162 -10.39 0.26 -9.23
C THR A 162 -10.96 1.53 -8.57
N THR A 163 -10.41 1.95 -7.42
CA THR A 163 -10.76 3.28 -6.85
C THR A 163 -10.20 4.44 -7.67
N HIS A 164 -9.27 4.21 -8.57
CA HIS A 164 -8.51 5.23 -9.33
C HIS A 164 -7.86 6.29 -8.44
N ASN A 165 -7.60 5.96 -7.17
CA ASN A 165 -7.01 6.85 -6.19
C ASN A 165 -5.66 6.29 -5.71
N SER A 166 -4.57 6.86 -6.23
CA SER A 166 -3.21 6.41 -5.93
C SER A 166 -2.85 6.46 -4.44
N LEU A 167 -3.45 7.38 -3.66
CA LEU A 167 -3.27 7.43 -2.21
C LEU A 167 -3.95 6.26 -1.51
N VAL A 168 -5.14 5.89 -1.95
CA VAL A 168 -5.87 4.73 -1.43
C VAL A 168 -5.08 3.46 -1.70
N VAL A 169 -4.60 3.28 -2.94
CA VAL A 169 -3.75 2.13 -3.33
C VAL A 169 -2.49 2.06 -2.48
N MET A 170 -1.79 3.18 -2.30
CA MET A 170 -0.58 3.24 -1.48
C MET A 170 -0.84 2.83 -0.02
N ILE A 171 -1.90 3.34 0.59
CA ILE A 171 -2.27 2.99 1.97
C ILE A 171 -2.72 1.54 2.07
N HIS A 172 -3.47 1.04 1.08
CA HIS A 172 -3.83 -0.38 0.98
C HIS A 172 -2.58 -1.26 0.93
N ASP A 173 -1.65 -1.00 0.02
CA ASP A 173 -0.41 -1.77 -0.13
C ASP A 173 0.41 -1.76 1.17
N PHE A 174 0.52 -0.59 1.82
CA PHE A 174 1.19 -0.48 3.11
C PHE A 174 0.55 -1.37 4.19
N VAL A 175 -0.79 -1.34 4.32
CA VAL A 175 -1.51 -2.19 5.30
C VAL A 175 -1.42 -3.66 4.91
N ALA A 176 -1.46 -3.99 3.61
CA ALA A 176 -1.30 -5.35 3.10
C ALA A 176 0.09 -5.91 3.47
N ASP A 177 1.16 -5.14 3.28
CA ASP A 177 2.52 -5.53 3.67
C ASP A 177 2.63 -5.80 5.18
N LEU A 178 2.01 -4.96 6.01
CA LEU A 178 2.03 -5.14 7.47
C LEU A 178 1.23 -6.37 7.93
N THR A 179 0.22 -6.78 7.18
CA THR A 179 -0.65 -7.91 7.50
C THR A 179 -0.31 -9.18 6.72
N SER A 180 0.72 -9.17 5.88
CA SER A 180 1.08 -10.29 5.00
C SER A 180 1.30 -11.60 5.77
N GLU A 181 2.05 -11.57 6.88
CA GLU A 181 2.30 -12.74 7.72
C GLU A 181 1.00 -13.29 8.34
N SER A 182 0.10 -12.40 8.78
CA SER A 182 -1.19 -12.81 9.34
C SER A 182 -2.11 -13.41 8.28
N ARG A 183 -2.07 -12.88 7.06
CA ARG A 183 -2.79 -13.40 5.91
C ARG A 183 -2.31 -14.82 5.59
N HIS A 184 -1.01 -15.00 5.50
CA HIS A 184 -0.40 -16.31 5.25
C HIS A 184 -0.87 -17.35 6.28
N ARG A 185 -0.78 -17.01 7.59
CA ARG A 185 -1.26 -17.87 8.68
C ARG A 185 -2.77 -18.17 8.61
N THR A 186 -3.57 -17.20 8.16
CA THR A 186 -5.01 -17.42 7.97
C THR A 186 -5.26 -18.46 6.88
N ILE A 187 -4.55 -18.37 5.76
CA ILE A 187 -4.64 -19.33 4.66
C ILE A 187 -4.18 -20.71 5.15
N GLU A 188 -3.05 -20.83 5.84
CA GLU A 188 -2.58 -22.09 6.44
C GLU A 188 -3.66 -22.72 7.32
N LYS A 189 -4.27 -21.94 8.22
CA LYS A 189 -5.33 -22.41 9.12
C LYS A 189 -6.56 -22.90 8.36
N VAL A 190 -6.98 -22.21 7.31
CA VAL A 190 -8.09 -22.64 6.44
C VAL A 190 -7.80 -23.99 5.78
N PHE A 191 -6.55 -24.22 5.39
CA PHE A 191 -6.13 -25.51 4.83
C PHE A 191 -6.06 -26.62 5.90
N GLU A 192 -5.54 -26.33 7.09
CA GLU A 192 -5.50 -27.25 8.22
C GLU A 192 -6.91 -27.68 8.67
N GLU A 193 -7.85 -26.75 8.69
CA GLU A 193 -9.26 -27.00 9.04
C GLU A 193 -10.08 -27.59 7.87
N ASN A 194 -9.44 -27.76 6.69
CA ASN A 194 -10.09 -28.23 5.46
C ASN A 194 -11.31 -27.39 5.03
N ASP A 195 -11.26 -26.07 5.30
CA ASP A 195 -12.35 -25.12 5.02
C ASP A 195 -12.02 -24.17 3.87
N ARG A 196 -11.48 -24.70 2.76
CA ARG A 196 -11.11 -23.91 1.57
C ARG A 196 -12.31 -23.16 0.97
N GLU A 197 -13.51 -23.71 1.10
CA GLU A 197 -14.75 -23.08 0.64
C GLU A 197 -15.01 -21.75 1.33
N TYR A 198 -14.49 -21.53 2.54
CA TYR A 198 -14.55 -20.22 3.21
C TYR A 198 -13.86 -19.14 2.37
N LEU A 199 -12.62 -19.34 1.93
CA LEU A 199 -11.89 -18.37 1.11
C LEU A 199 -12.57 -18.13 -0.23
N ILE A 200 -12.98 -19.22 -0.91
CA ILE A 200 -13.71 -19.15 -2.19
C ILE A 200 -14.97 -18.28 -2.03
N ARG A 201 -15.75 -18.55 -0.99
CA ARG A 201 -16.97 -17.82 -0.71
C ARG A 201 -16.70 -16.36 -0.33
N THR A 202 -15.66 -16.11 0.45
CA THR A 202 -15.27 -14.75 0.88
C THR A 202 -15.02 -13.84 -0.34
N HIS A 203 -14.22 -14.31 -1.28
CA HIS A 203 -13.88 -13.51 -2.48
C HIS A 203 -15.09 -13.38 -3.42
N ARG A 204 -15.92 -14.44 -3.55
CA ARG A 204 -17.13 -14.34 -4.33
C ARG A 204 -18.12 -13.33 -3.76
N MET A 205 -18.34 -13.33 -2.44
CA MET A 205 -19.20 -12.36 -1.78
C MET A 205 -18.70 -10.92 -1.99
N ALA A 206 -17.38 -10.73 -1.94
CA ALA A 206 -16.76 -9.43 -2.21
C ALA A 206 -17.10 -8.93 -3.62
N LEU A 207 -16.87 -9.76 -4.65
CA LEU A 207 -17.18 -9.39 -6.04
C LEU A 207 -18.67 -9.15 -6.25
N ASP A 208 -19.54 -10.05 -5.78
CA ASP A 208 -20.98 -9.92 -5.93
C ASP A 208 -21.50 -8.61 -5.32
N ALA A 209 -20.92 -8.21 -4.17
CA ALA A 209 -21.26 -6.94 -3.52
C ALA A 209 -20.78 -5.72 -4.31
N LEU A 210 -19.56 -5.75 -4.86
CA LEU A 210 -19.00 -4.68 -5.67
C LEU A 210 -19.71 -4.51 -7.02
N GLU A 211 -20.16 -5.62 -7.62
CA GLU A 211 -20.97 -5.64 -8.83
C GLU A 211 -22.47 -5.29 -8.57
N LYS A 212 -22.85 -5.10 -7.30
CA LYS A 212 -24.24 -4.84 -6.88
C LYS A 212 -25.22 -5.94 -7.33
N LYS A 213 -24.78 -7.21 -7.27
CA LYS A 213 -25.66 -8.33 -7.60
C LYS A 213 -26.85 -8.41 -6.63
N PRO A 214 -28.04 -8.83 -7.10
CA PRO A 214 -29.21 -8.96 -6.24
C PRO A 214 -28.96 -9.86 -5.03
N GLY A 215 -29.24 -9.35 -3.83
CA GLY A 215 -29.07 -10.07 -2.58
C GLY A 215 -27.65 -10.02 -1.99
N SER A 216 -26.69 -9.31 -2.63
CA SER A 216 -25.37 -9.06 -2.05
C SER A 216 -25.38 -7.84 -1.14
N ASP A 217 -24.53 -7.87 -0.11
CA ASP A 217 -24.35 -6.79 0.86
C ASP A 217 -22.87 -6.64 1.24
N VAL A 218 -22.35 -5.41 1.13
CA VAL A 218 -20.93 -5.10 1.39
C VAL A 218 -20.57 -5.29 2.85
N ASP A 219 -21.43 -4.88 3.77
CA ASP A 219 -21.15 -5.01 5.21
C ASP A 219 -21.18 -6.49 5.63
N GLU A 220 -22.01 -7.32 4.97
CA GLU A 220 -22.00 -8.77 5.17
C GLU A 220 -20.73 -9.40 4.62
N ALA A 221 -20.33 -9.07 3.38
CA ALA A 221 -19.10 -9.57 2.76
C ALA A 221 -17.87 -9.23 3.60
N LEU A 222 -17.75 -7.99 4.07
CA LEU A 222 -16.68 -7.55 4.95
C LEU A 222 -16.70 -8.30 6.28
N ARG A 223 -17.85 -8.44 6.95
CA ARG A 223 -17.92 -9.21 8.21
C ARG A 223 -17.51 -10.66 8.02
N TYR A 224 -17.91 -11.27 6.93
CA TYR A 224 -17.56 -12.65 6.61
C TYR A 224 -16.06 -12.81 6.38
N SER A 225 -15.41 -11.90 5.65
CA SER A 225 -13.97 -11.95 5.35
C SER A 225 -13.06 -11.90 6.60
N TYR A 226 -13.58 -11.39 7.73
CA TYR A 226 -12.83 -11.28 9.00
C TYR A 226 -13.08 -12.43 9.98
N TYR A 227 -13.81 -13.48 9.60
CA TYR A 227 -14.15 -14.58 10.50
C TYR A 227 -12.90 -15.27 11.10
N TYR A 228 -12.00 -15.76 10.26
CA TYR A 228 -10.76 -16.42 10.69
C TYR A 228 -9.75 -15.49 11.37
N TRP A 229 -9.82 -14.19 11.06
CA TRP A 229 -8.95 -13.20 11.69
C TRP A 229 -9.30 -12.98 13.16
N LYS A 230 -10.57 -13.10 13.54
CA LYS A 230 -11.03 -12.95 14.93
C LYS A 230 -10.52 -14.09 15.82
N ASP A 231 -10.57 -15.32 15.34
CA ASP A 231 -10.17 -16.50 16.11
C ASP A 231 -8.66 -16.65 16.28
N SER A 232 -7.87 -16.07 15.40
CA SER A 232 -6.41 -16.15 15.46
C SER A 232 -5.81 -15.37 16.64
N TYR A 233 -6.58 -14.49 17.30
CA TYR A 233 -6.09 -13.53 18.30
C TYR A 233 -7.03 -13.29 19.50
N ASN A 234 -7.76 -14.30 19.98
CA ASN A 234 -8.57 -14.24 21.20
C ASN A 234 -9.30 -12.89 21.39
N TRP A 235 -10.33 -12.63 20.59
CA TRP A 235 -11.20 -11.45 20.74
C TRP A 235 -12.30 -11.70 21.77
#